data_c0c2b855389107bec7fbb5f8c0297dcd
#
_entry.id   c0c2b855389107bec7fbb5f8c0297dcd
#
_cell.length_a   1.000
_cell.length_b   1.000
_cell.length_c   1.000
_cell.angle_alpha   90.00
_cell.angle_beta   90.00
_cell.angle_gamma   90.00
#
_symmetry.space_group_name_H-M   'P 1'
#
loop_
_entity.id
_entity.type
_entity.pdbx_description
1 polymer ?
#
loop_
_entity_poly.entity_id
_entity_poly.type
_entity_poly.pdbx_seq_one_letter_code
_entity_poly.pdbx_strand_id
1 'polypeptide(L)'
;DIGWLYQHNAAEVSVQPVEDSSPKIAQYKLLTTGRDKLADAAQIIIDEGYKRVMIFCNTKYNTGMLANQLARLNFNVDCLHGDLSQAERNRIMTRFKAGEIDVLVATDVAARGIDVSDVDAVINYDVPEENEHYTHRIGRTGRARKQGASYLFYTKEEQKRVDQLLRLTRNTDDCKSVKFDFNHEHLKIEDTAPADKFQIKAYF
;
A
#
# COMPACT_ATOMS: atom_id res chain seq x y z
N ASP A 1 12.76 -71.67 0.90
CA ASP A 1 13.44 -70.80 1.86
C ASP A 1 14.04 -69.54 1.20
N ILE A 2 13.18 -68.70 0.63
CA ILE A 2 13.61 -67.44 0.09
C ILE A 2 12.57 -66.37 0.57
N GLY A 3 12.56 -66.12 1.86
CA GLY A 3 11.48 -65.34 2.45
C GLY A 3 11.88 -64.07 3.15
N TRP A 4 13.15 -63.63 3.11
CA TRP A 4 13.54 -62.49 3.96
C TRP A 4 14.56 -61.52 3.33
N LEU A 5 14.47 -61.29 2.04
CA LEU A 5 15.34 -60.38 1.34
C LEU A 5 14.68 -59.05 0.88
N TYR A 6 13.55 -58.63 1.47
CA TYR A 6 12.95 -57.35 1.22
C TYR A 6 12.61 -56.61 2.53
N GLN A 7 13.67 -56.33 3.29
CA GLN A 7 13.57 -55.16 4.18
C GLN A 7 13.85 -53.94 3.34
N HIS A 8 12.80 -53.34 2.82
CA HIS A 8 12.91 -51.98 2.32
C HIS A 8 13.08 -51.08 3.55
N ASN A 9 14.24 -50.44 3.65
CA ASN A 9 14.41 -49.24 4.41
C ASN A 9 13.37 -48.22 3.89
N ALA A 10 12.23 -48.16 4.57
CA ALA A 10 11.38 -47.01 4.47
C ALA A 10 12.19 -45.84 5.04
N ALA A 11 12.81 -45.05 4.19
CA ALA A 11 13.32 -43.77 4.60
C ALA A 11 12.11 -42.99 5.14
N GLU A 12 12.07 -42.77 6.42
CA GLU A 12 11.19 -41.80 7.04
C GLU A 12 11.55 -40.47 6.44
N VAL A 13 10.79 -40.06 5.42
CA VAL A 13 10.79 -38.69 4.97
C VAL A 13 10.06 -37.91 6.05
N SER A 14 10.78 -37.43 7.03
CA SER A 14 10.27 -36.42 7.93
C SER A 14 10.05 -35.18 7.08
N VAL A 15 8.82 -34.97 6.66
CA VAL A 15 8.36 -33.69 6.15
C VAL A 15 8.42 -32.75 7.35
N GLN A 16 9.55 -32.02 7.45
CA GLN A 16 9.56 -30.87 8.35
C GLN A 16 8.42 -29.97 7.90
N PRO A 17 7.59 -29.46 8.84
CA PRO A 17 6.62 -28.44 8.47
C PRO A 17 7.39 -27.32 7.78
N VAL A 18 7.07 -27.07 6.52
CA VAL A 18 7.53 -25.87 5.84
C VAL A 18 7.00 -24.74 6.72
N GLU A 19 7.88 -24.08 7.47
CA GLU A 19 7.52 -22.84 8.12
C GLU A 19 6.83 -21.99 7.06
N ASP A 20 5.60 -21.61 7.34
CA ASP A 20 4.78 -20.79 6.47
C ASP A 20 5.54 -19.48 6.24
N SER A 21 6.34 -19.45 5.17
CA SER A 21 7.13 -18.29 4.79
C SER A 21 6.28 -17.24 4.07
N SER A 22 4.97 -17.29 4.28
CA SER A 22 4.03 -16.28 3.80
C SER A 22 4.46 -14.93 4.37
N PRO A 23 4.64 -13.92 3.51
CA PRO A 23 5.00 -12.60 3.97
C PRO A 23 3.94 -12.08 4.94
N LYS A 24 4.37 -11.73 6.14
CA LYS A 24 3.46 -11.22 7.16
C LYS A 24 3.18 -9.74 6.89
N ILE A 25 1.95 -9.45 6.49
CA ILE A 25 1.46 -8.09 6.34
C ILE A 25 0.59 -7.77 7.56
N ALA A 26 1.01 -6.79 8.35
CA ALA A 26 0.18 -6.23 9.40
C ALA A 26 -0.88 -5.34 8.73
N GLN A 27 -2.14 -5.73 8.84
CA GLN A 27 -3.25 -5.01 8.20
C GLN A 27 -4.04 -4.23 9.24
N TYR A 28 -4.30 -2.97 8.90
CA TYR A 28 -5.06 -2.05 9.75
C TYR A 28 -6.15 -1.35 8.94
N LYS A 29 -7.29 -1.10 9.57
CA LYS A 29 -8.33 -0.22 9.04
C LYS A 29 -8.52 0.98 9.94
N LEU A 30 -8.59 2.16 9.35
CA LEU A 30 -8.70 3.44 10.04
C LEU A 30 -9.97 4.17 9.60
N LEU A 31 -10.87 4.40 10.55
CA LEU A 31 -11.99 5.30 10.33
C LEU A 31 -11.48 6.73 10.30
N THR A 32 -11.74 7.43 9.23
CA THR A 32 -11.30 8.81 9.01
C THR A 32 -12.43 9.65 8.41
N THR A 33 -12.15 10.89 8.15
CA THR A 33 -13.04 11.80 7.41
C THR A 33 -12.34 12.28 6.14
N GLY A 34 -13.10 12.72 5.15
CA GLY A 34 -12.51 13.28 3.94
C GLY A 34 -11.57 14.45 4.22
N ARG A 35 -11.83 15.19 5.30
CA ARG A 35 -11.02 16.31 5.78
C ARG A 35 -9.69 15.86 6.38
N ASP A 36 -9.67 14.75 7.10
CA ASP A 36 -8.53 14.32 7.92
C ASP A 36 -7.62 13.32 7.19
N LYS A 37 -8.09 12.69 6.12
CA LYS A 37 -7.36 11.65 5.39
C LYS A 37 -5.90 12.02 5.06
N LEU A 38 -5.67 13.22 4.56
CA LEU A 38 -4.32 13.68 4.20
C LEU A 38 -3.41 13.73 5.44
N ALA A 39 -3.91 14.36 6.50
CA ALA A 39 -3.16 14.52 7.74
C ALA A 39 -2.90 13.16 8.40
N ASP A 40 -3.88 12.25 8.40
CA ASP A 40 -3.74 10.90 8.91
C ASP A 40 -2.66 10.11 8.13
N ALA A 41 -2.66 10.19 6.80
CA ALA A 41 -1.66 9.52 5.97
C ALA A 41 -0.25 10.08 6.23
N ALA A 42 -0.10 11.39 6.26
CA ALA A 42 1.17 12.05 6.52
C ALA A 42 1.70 11.71 7.92
N GLN A 43 0.85 11.72 8.92
CA GLN A 43 1.22 11.42 10.30
C GLN A 43 1.68 9.96 10.46
N ILE A 44 0.98 9.00 9.86
CA ILE A 44 1.38 7.59 9.88
C ILE A 44 2.79 7.43 9.28
N ILE A 45 3.05 8.05 8.13
CA ILE A 45 4.36 7.94 7.48
C ILE A 45 5.47 8.50 8.35
N ILE A 46 5.22 9.63 9.01
CA ILE A 46 6.20 10.30 9.89
C ILE A 46 6.44 9.48 11.16
N ASP A 47 5.38 9.11 11.85
CA ASP A 47 5.46 8.44 13.17
C ASP A 47 6.10 7.05 13.07
N GLU A 48 5.75 6.30 12.01
CA GLU A 48 6.33 4.97 11.77
C GLU A 48 7.72 5.03 11.08
N GLY A 49 8.13 6.19 10.62
CA GLY A 49 9.42 6.40 9.96
C GLY A 49 9.55 5.67 8.63
N TYR A 50 8.46 5.46 7.91
CA TYR A 50 8.46 4.77 6.63
C TYR A 50 9.23 5.56 5.57
N LYS A 51 10.05 4.85 4.78
CA LYS A 51 10.89 5.42 3.71
C LYS A 51 10.44 5.03 2.31
N ARG A 52 9.66 3.97 2.18
CA ARG A 52 9.10 3.49 0.91
C ARG A 52 7.64 3.17 1.10
N VAL A 53 6.78 4.04 0.62
CA VAL A 53 5.33 3.93 0.79
C VAL A 53 4.64 4.00 -0.56
N MET A 54 3.70 3.11 -0.80
CA MET A 54 2.74 3.24 -1.89
C MET A 54 1.38 3.67 -1.33
N ILE A 55 0.80 4.70 -1.93
CA ILE A 55 -0.56 5.17 -1.61
C ILE A 55 -1.44 4.97 -2.83
N PHE A 56 -2.58 4.29 -2.65
CA PHE A 56 -3.51 4.01 -3.73
C PHE A 56 -4.75 4.88 -3.66
N CYS A 57 -5.04 5.53 -4.79
CA CYS A 57 -6.28 6.27 -5.04
C CYS A 57 -7.05 5.62 -6.19
N ASN A 58 -8.38 5.76 -6.20
CA ASN A 58 -9.23 5.15 -7.22
C ASN A 58 -9.19 5.91 -8.56
N THR A 59 -8.88 7.21 -8.55
CA THR A 59 -8.88 8.04 -9.75
C THR A 59 -7.54 8.76 -9.98
N LYS A 60 -7.21 9.02 -11.23
CA LYS A 60 -6.02 9.81 -11.60
C LYS A 60 -6.07 11.23 -11.04
N TYR A 61 -7.27 11.82 -10.95
CA TYR A 61 -7.46 13.15 -10.37
C TYR A 61 -7.05 13.17 -8.89
N ASN A 62 -7.58 12.25 -8.08
CA ASN A 62 -7.24 12.15 -6.66
C ASN A 62 -5.75 11.81 -6.47
N THR A 63 -5.18 11.01 -7.35
CA THR A 63 -3.75 10.66 -7.34
C THR A 63 -2.87 11.90 -7.47
N GLY A 64 -3.12 12.73 -8.48
CA GLY A 64 -2.37 13.96 -8.69
C GLY A 64 -2.61 14.99 -7.59
N MET A 65 -3.85 15.14 -7.14
CA MET A 65 -4.20 16.06 -6.05
C MET A 65 -3.49 15.68 -4.74
N LEU A 66 -3.54 14.42 -4.36
CA LEU A 66 -2.88 13.93 -3.15
C LEU A 66 -1.36 14.09 -3.24
N ALA A 67 -0.76 13.79 -4.39
CA ALA A 67 0.67 13.97 -4.60
C ALA A 67 1.10 15.45 -4.43
N ASN A 68 0.32 16.39 -4.98
CA ASN A 68 0.57 17.82 -4.78
C ASN A 68 0.47 18.22 -3.30
N GLN A 69 -0.54 17.74 -2.60
CA GLN A 69 -0.73 18.04 -1.17
C GLN A 69 0.42 17.48 -0.30
N LEU A 70 0.88 16.27 -0.60
CA LEU A 70 2.03 15.67 0.10
C LEU A 70 3.33 16.41 -0.22
N ALA A 71 3.52 16.87 -1.46
CA ALA A 71 4.67 17.69 -1.84
C ALA A 71 4.71 19.01 -1.04
N ARG A 72 3.55 19.63 -0.81
CA ARG A 72 3.42 20.83 0.04
C ARG A 72 3.73 20.59 1.52
N LEU A 73 3.61 19.34 1.96
CA LEU A 73 4.04 18.89 3.29
C LEU A 73 5.52 18.43 3.31
N ASN A 74 6.29 18.74 2.27
CA ASN A 74 7.71 18.40 2.11
C ASN A 74 8.01 16.90 1.99
N PHE A 75 7.04 16.09 1.59
CA PHE A 75 7.32 14.70 1.22
C PHE A 75 8.00 14.60 -0.13
N ASN A 76 8.94 13.68 -0.24
CA ASN A 76 9.55 13.26 -1.49
C ASN A 76 8.57 12.33 -2.22
N VAL A 77 7.67 12.90 -3.01
CA VAL A 77 6.54 12.21 -3.60
C VAL A 77 6.55 12.33 -5.12
N ASP A 78 6.08 11.28 -5.77
CA ASP A 78 5.68 11.30 -7.19
C ASP A 78 4.37 10.53 -7.37
N CYS A 79 3.75 10.65 -8.54
CA CYS A 79 2.49 9.97 -8.82
C CYS A 79 2.55 9.19 -10.13
N LEU A 80 1.73 8.13 -10.18
CA LEU A 80 1.65 7.20 -11.28
C LEU A 80 0.20 6.99 -11.68
N HIS A 81 -0.17 7.43 -12.89
CA HIS A 81 -1.52 7.30 -13.44
C HIS A 81 -1.51 7.13 -14.96
N GLY A 82 -2.71 6.91 -15.55
CA GLY A 82 -2.86 6.53 -16.94
C GLY A 82 -2.42 7.56 -17.99
N ASP A 83 -2.36 8.85 -17.62
CA ASP A 83 -2.01 9.92 -18.57
C ASP A 83 -0.49 10.07 -18.77
N LEU A 84 0.32 9.35 -17.99
CA LEU A 84 1.77 9.38 -18.14
C LEU A 84 2.22 8.50 -19.31
N SER A 85 3.21 9.00 -20.06
CA SER A 85 3.90 8.19 -21.05
C SER A 85 4.68 7.05 -20.43
N GLN A 86 5.00 6.03 -21.21
CA GLN A 86 5.80 4.89 -20.71
C GLN A 86 7.19 5.34 -20.25
N ALA A 87 7.79 6.32 -20.91
CA ALA A 87 9.08 6.90 -20.53
C ALA A 87 9.02 7.59 -19.15
N GLU A 88 7.97 8.36 -18.90
CA GLU A 88 7.74 9.01 -17.59
C GLU A 88 7.53 7.98 -16.50
N ARG A 89 6.71 6.96 -16.76
CA ARG A 89 6.51 5.84 -15.81
C ARG A 89 7.81 5.15 -15.45
N ASN A 90 8.63 4.82 -16.45
CA ASN A 90 9.91 4.15 -16.24
C ASN A 90 10.85 5.02 -15.42
N ARG A 91 10.90 6.33 -15.68
CA ARG A 91 11.72 7.27 -14.92
C ARG A 91 11.29 7.34 -13.44
N ILE A 92 9.99 7.47 -13.19
CA ILE A 92 9.44 7.50 -11.84
C ILE A 92 9.76 6.20 -11.09
N MET A 93 9.58 5.06 -11.75
CA MET A 93 9.86 3.76 -11.17
C MET A 93 11.34 3.56 -10.83
N THR A 94 12.24 4.00 -11.71
CA THR A 94 13.68 3.96 -11.47
C THR A 94 14.04 4.78 -10.23
N ARG A 95 13.52 5.98 -10.12
CA ARG A 95 13.75 6.87 -8.97
C ARG A 95 13.16 6.32 -7.66
N PHE A 96 11.98 5.71 -7.73
CA PHE A 96 11.36 5.08 -6.56
C PHE A 96 12.16 3.86 -6.07
N LYS A 97 12.62 3.01 -7.00
CA LYS A 97 13.49 1.86 -6.68
C LYS A 97 14.86 2.31 -6.13
N ALA A 98 15.38 3.40 -6.60
CA ALA A 98 16.64 3.98 -6.12
C ALA A 98 16.53 4.68 -4.75
N GLY A 99 15.32 4.82 -4.20
CA GLY A 99 15.09 5.53 -2.92
C GLY A 99 15.13 7.05 -3.03
N GLU A 100 15.08 7.60 -4.25
CA GLU A 100 14.99 9.05 -4.49
C GLU A 100 13.57 9.59 -4.25
N ILE A 101 12.58 8.73 -4.25
CA ILE A 101 11.18 9.02 -3.95
C ILE A 101 10.78 8.15 -2.78
N ASP A 102 10.24 8.75 -1.72
CA ASP A 102 9.80 8.04 -0.52
C ASP A 102 8.34 7.59 -0.62
N VAL A 103 7.51 8.37 -1.29
CA VAL A 103 6.07 8.12 -1.44
C VAL A 103 5.68 8.10 -2.92
N LEU A 104 5.07 7.00 -3.34
CA LEU A 104 4.50 6.86 -4.67
C LEU A 104 2.98 6.76 -4.58
N VAL A 105 2.27 7.75 -5.11
CA VAL A 105 0.81 7.75 -5.20
C VAL A 105 0.39 7.19 -6.54
N ALA A 106 -0.45 6.18 -6.57
CA ALA A 106 -0.81 5.47 -7.81
C ALA A 106 -2.28 5.10 -7.89
N THR A 107 -2.77 4.93 -9.12
CA THR A 107 -4.01 4.20 -9.40
C THR A 107 -3.73 2.70 -9.55
N ASP A 108 -4.75 1.86 -9.37
CA ASP A 108 -4.61 0.40 -9.55
C ASP A 108 -4.18 0.03 -10.97
N VAL A 109 -4.77 0.68 -11.98
CA VAL A 109 -4.43 0.42 -13.39
C VAL A 109 -2.98 0.77 -13.69
N ALA A 110 -2.49 1.91 -13.20
CA ALA A 110 -1.12 2.33 -13.42
C ALA A 110 -0.10 1.46 -12.67
N ALA A 111 -0.47 0.93 -11.52
CA ALA A 111 0.36 0.03 -10.73
C ALA A 111 0.37 -1.42 -11.24
N ARG A 112 -0.57 -1.78 -12.13
CA ARG A 112 -0.62 -3.13 -12.72
C ARG A 112 0.60 -3.39 -13.60
N GLY A 113 1.23 -4.55 -13.42
CA GLY A 113 2.40 -4.94 -14.20
C GLY A 113 3.71 -4.26 -13.78
N ILE A 114 3.68 -3.45 -12.74
CA ILE A 114 4.88 -2.84 -12.17
C ILE A 114 5.51 -3.80 -11.16
N ASP A 115 6.80 -4.03 -11.34
CA ASP A 115 7.61 -4.78 -10.39
C ASP A 115 8.05 -3.85 -9.25
N VAL A 116 7.11 -3.54 -8.36
CA VAL A 116 7.37 -2.95 -7.05
C VAL A 116 6.85 -3.89 -5.99
N SER A 117 7.76 -4.46 -5.29
CA SER A 117 7.53 -5.26 -4.11
C SER A 117 8.43 -4.73 -2.99
N ASP A 118 8.12 -5.09 -1.77
CA ASP A 118 8.97 -4.76 -0.62
C ASP A 118 8.96 -3.28 -0.22
N VAL A 119 7.80 -2.62 -0.38
CA VAL A 119 7.58 -1.31 0.25
C VAL A 119 7.35 -1.50 1.75
N ASP A 120 7.68 -0.50 2.55
CA ASP A 120 7.49 -0.53 4.00
C ASP A 120 6.00 -0.56 4.36
N ALA A 121 5.21 0.21 3.65
CA ALA A 121 3.77 0.29 3.86
C ALA A 121 2.99 0.56 2.58
N VAL A 122 1.76 0.07 2.58
CA VAL A 122 0.73 0.41 1.60
C VAL A 122 -0.40 1.15 2.30
N ILE A 123 -0.79 2.31 1.78
CA ILE A 123 -1.95 3.05 2.25
C ILE A 123 -3.03 2.99 1.18
N ASN A 124 -4.15 2.34 1.48
CA ASN A 124 -5.35 2.41 0.68
C ASN A 124 -6.09 3.71 1.06
N TYR A 125 -5.75 4.80 0.42
CA TYR A 125 -6.31 6.13 0.67
C TYR A 125 -7.80 6.18 0.31
N ASP A 126 -8.14 5.52 -0.79
CA ASP A 126 -9.52 5.23 -1.18
C ASP A 126 -9.82 3.75 -1.02
N VAL A 127 -11.02 3.42 -0.54
CA VAL A 127 -11.50 2.03 -0.49
C VAL A 127 -11.54 1.47 -1.91
N PRO A 128 -10.93 0.31 -2.18
CA PRO A 128 -10.95 -0.29 -3.51
C PRO A 128 -12.37 -0.52 -4.03
N GLU A 129 -12.63 -0.15 -5.27
CA GLU A 129 -13.92 -0.44 -5.92
C GLU A 129 -14.08 -1.93 -6.17
N GLU A 130 -13.01 -2.61 -6.60
CA GLU A 130 -12.99 -4.05 -6.83
C GLU A 130 -12.23 -4.78 -5.72
N ASN A 131 -12.73 -5.96 -5.32
CA ASN A 131 -12.14 -6.71 -4.22
C ASN A 131 -10.71 -7.18 -4.52
N GLU A 132 -10.44 -7.54 -5.77
CA GLU A 132 -9.12 -8.00 -6.21
C GLU A 132 -8.06 -6.91 -6.06
N HIS A 133 -8.44 -5.63 -6.23
CA HIS A 133 -7.52 -4.53 -6.05
C HIS A 133 -6.96 -4.47 -4.63
N TYR A 134 -7.76 -4.77 -3.61
CA TYR A 134 -7.27 -4.82 -2.23
C TYR A 134 -6.10 -5.79 -2.06
N THR A 135 -6.28 -7.02 -2.53
CA THR A 135 -5.24 -8.06 -2.45
C THR A 135 -3.99 -7.67 -3.24
N HIS A 136 -4.15 -7.11 -4.43
CA HIS A 136 -3.03 -6.65 -5.25
C HIS A 136 -2.30 -5.46 -4.63
N ARG A 137 -3.02 -4.52 -3.99
CA ARG A 137 -2.42 -3.37 -3.31
C ARG A 137 -1.58 -3.81 -2.12
N ILE A 138 -2.14 -4.58 -1.21
CA ILE A 138 -1.41 -5.04 -0.01
C ILE A 138 -0.25 -5.96 -0.35
N GLY A 139 -0.32 -6.70 -1.46
CA GLY A 139 0.76 -7.57 -1.95
C GLY A 139 2.02 -6.83 -2.41
N ARG A 140 2.05 -5.48 -2.35
CA ARG A 140 3.26 -4.67 -2.60
C ARG A 140 4.18 -4.58 -1.40
N THR A 141 3.74 -5.02 -0.25
CA THR A 141 4.53 -5.04 0.98
C THR A 141 4.65 -6.45 1.56
N GLY A 142 5.43 -6.62 2.60
CA GLY A 142 5.55 -7.87 3.34
C GLY A 142 6.30 -8.99 2.62
N ARG A 143 7.15 -8.68 1.66
CA ARG A 143 8.00 -9.65 0.94
C ARG A 143 9.42 -9.69 1.51
N ALA A 144 10.21 -10.66 1.05
CA ALA A 144 11.63 -10.80 1.38
C ALA A 144 11.94 -10.85 2.89
N ARG A 145 11.15 -11.59 3.67
CA ARG A 145 11.29 -11.77 5.14
C ARG A 145 11.11 -10.50 5.97
N LYS A 146 10.69 -9.40 5.36
CA LYS A 146 10.41 -8.16 6.06
C LYS A 146 8.91 -8.05 6.33
N GLN A 147 8.53 -7.73 7.56
CA GLN A 147 7.15 -7.44 7.89
C GLN A 147 6.74 -6.14 7.23
N GLY A 148 5.65 -6.16 6.47
CA GLY A 148 5.04 -4.99 5.86
C GLY A 148 3.80 -4.52 6.62
N ALA A 149 3.35 -3.32 6.34
CA ALA A 149 2.11 -2.76 6.89
C ALA A 149 1.15 -2.32 5.78
N SER A 150 -0.13 -2.47 6.03
CA SER A 150 -1.19 -1.99 5.14
C SER A 150 -2.25 -1.25 5.96
N TYR A 151 -2.65 -0.10 5.49
CA TYR A 151 -3.66 0.76 6.11
C TYR A 151 -4.81 0.96 5.15
N LEU A 152 -6.03 0.64 5.57
CA LEU A 152 -7.25 0.86 4.82
C LEU A 152 -8.02 2.03 5.44
N PHE A 153 -8.04 3.16 4.76
CA PHE A 153 -8.79 4.34 5.18
C PHE A 153 -10.23 4.25 4.70
N TYR A 154 -11.17 4.60 5.56
CA TYR A 154 -12.57 4.60 5.21
C TYR A 154 -13.35 5.60 6.04
N THR A 155 -14.45 6.10 5.47
CA THR A 155 -15.42 6.96 6.16
C THR A 155 -16.57 6.13 6.73
N LYS A 156 -17.41 6.76 7.55
CA LYS A 156 -18.60 6.09 8.11
C LYS A 156 -19.52 5.52 7.03
N GLU A 157 -19.65 6.23 5.93
CA GLU A 157 -20.49 5.84 4.80
C GLU A 157 -19.94 4.59 4.10
N GLU A 158 -18.63 4.40 4.12
CA GLU A 158 -17.94 3.28 3.49
C GLU A 158 -17.85 2.03 4.37
N GLN A 159 -18.29 2.09 5.62
CA GLN A 159 -18.16 0.98 6.59
C GLN A 159 -18.70 -0.35 6.03
N LYS A 160 -19.91 -0.34 5.47
CA LYS A 160 -20.52 -1.56 4.91
C LYS A 160 -19.70 -2.15 3.75
N ARG A 161 -19.15 -1.27 2.91
CA ARG A 161 -18.30 -1.67 1.79
C ARG A 161 -16.99 -2.31 2.30
N VAL A 162 -16.38 -1.72 3.32
CA VAL A 162 -15.15 -2.25 3.94
C VAL A 162 -15.41 -3.62 4.57
N ASP A 163 -16.48 -3.78 5.32
CA ASP A 163 -16.82 -5.08 5.93
C ASP A 163 -17.06 -6.16 4.87
N GLN A 164 -17.72 -5.82 3.76
CA GLN A 164 -17.89 -6.70 2.62
C GLN A 164 -16.57 -7.05 1.95
N LEU A 165 -15.72 -6.05 1.70
CA LEU A 165 -14.40 -6.19 1.09
C LEU A 165 -13.52 -7.16 1.88
N LEU A 166 -13.41 -6.95 3.18
CA LEU A 166 -12.57 -7.78 4.05
C LEU A 166 -13.09 -9.21 4.15
N ARG A 167 -14.42 -9.39 4.17
CA ARG A 167 -15.04 -10.72 4.17
C ARG A 167 -14.77 -11.46 2.86
N LEU A 168 -14.98 -10.83 1.71
CA LEU A 168 -14.81 -11.44 0.39
C LEU A 168 -13.34 -11.73 0.05
N THR A 169 -12.43 -10.95 0.59
CA THR A 169 -10.98 -11.16 0.45
C THR A 169 -10.37 -12.01 1.57
N ARG A 170 -11.20 -12.50 2.51
CA ARG A 170 -10.78 -13.33 3.66
C ARG A 170 -9.75 -12.64 4.59
N ASN A 171 -9.90 -11.33 4.77
CA ASN A 171 -9.02 -10.52 5.62
C ASN A 171 -9.71 -10.00 6.89
N THR A 172 -10.91 -10.44 7.21
CA THR A 172 -11.69 -9.94 8.35
C THR A 172 -10.92 -10.06 9.67
N ASP A 173 -10.30 -11.20 9.91
CA ASP A 173 -9.58 -11.48 11.17
C ASP A 173 -8.19 -10.84 11.19
N ASP A 174 -7.57 -10.67 10.02
CA ASP A 174 -6.21 -10.14 9.87
C ASP A 174 -6.19 -8.61 9.92
N CYS A 175 -7.27 -7.94 9.50
CA CYS A 175 -7.34 -6.49 9.42
C CYS A 175 -7.92 -5.90 10.72
N LYS A 176 -7.04 -5.31 11.52
CA LYS A 176 -7.40 -4.76 12.84
C LYS A 176 -7.84 -3.31 12.73
N SER A 177 -8.90 -2.96 13.47
CA SER A 177 -9.28 -1.55 13.62
C SER A 177 -8.27 -0.82 14.49
N VAL A 178 -7.81 0.31 14.01
CA VAL A 178 -6.90 1.20 14.76
C VAL A 178 -7.51 2.58 14.87
N LYS A 179 -7.21 3.24 15.96
CA LYS A 179 -7.44 4.67 16.17
C LYS A 179 -6.11 5.27 16.51
N PHE A 180 -5.76 6.32 15.80
CA PHE A 180 -4.62 7.13 16.15
C PHE A 180 -5.11 8.40 16.83
N ASP A 181 -4.48 8.76 17.92
CA ASP A 181 -4.70 10.06 18.56
C ASP A 181 -3.70 11.05 17.93
N PHE A 182 -4.01 11.45 16.70
CA PHE A 182 -3.14 12.35 15.96
C PHE A 182 -3.35 13.78 16.42
N ASN A 183 -2.30 14.37 16.93
CA ASN A 183 -2.17 15.80 17.02
C ASN A 183 -1.52 16.32 15.74
N HIS A 184 -2.32 16.77 14.78
CA HIS A 184 -1.83 17.26 13.48
C HIS A 184 -1.18 18.67 13.56
N GLU A 185 -0.87 19.17 14.73
CA GLU A 185 -0.32 20.53 14.91
C GLU A 185 1.02 20.78 14.22
N HIS A 186 1.79 19.72 13.97
CA HIS A 186 3.09 19.85 13.28
C HIS A 186 3.00 19.71 11.77
N LEU A 187 1.85 19.32 11.22
CA LEU A 187 1.65 19.22 9.79
C LEU A 187 1.31 20.60 9.23
N LYS A 188 2.33 21.40 8.97
CA LYS A 188 2.17 22.73 8.39
C LYS A 188 2.37 22.66 6.89
N ILE A 189 1.40 23.17 6.14
CA ILE A 189 1.59 23.48 4.72
C ILE A 189 2.44 24.77 4.69
N GLU A 190 3.58 24.71 4.05
CA GLU A 190 4.40 25.91 3.85
C GLU A 190 3.71 26.82 2.83
N ASP A 191 3.42 28.06 3.21
CA ASP A 191 2.79 29.05 2.34
C ASP A 191 3.66 29.41 1.13
N THR A 192 4.94 29.06 1.17
CA THR A 192 5.93 29.24 0.10
C THR A 192 6.06 28.01 -0.81
N ALA A 193 5.19 27.02 -0.66
CA ALA A 193 5.24 25.83 -1.48
C ALA A 193 5.17 26.20 -2.98
N PRO A 194 6.00 25.58 -3.82
CA PRO A 194 5.97 25.83 -5.26
C PRO A 194 4.59 25.53 -5.83
N ALA A 195 4.27 26.17 -6.96
CA ALA A 195 3.06 25.84 -7.72
C ALA A 195 2.94 24.32 -7.92
N ASP A 196 1.71 23.83 -8.01
CA ASP A 196 1.44 22.40 -8.10
C ASP A 196 2.39 21.70 -9.07
N LYS A 197 3.15 20.75 -8.53
CA LYS A 197 4.18 20.01 -9.25
C LYS A 197 3.56 19.04 -10.26
N PHE A 198 2.36 18.56 -9.98
CA PHE A 198 1.67 17.57 -10.78
C PHE A 198 0.48 18.21 -11.50
N GLN A 199 0.48 18.13 -12.83
CA GLN A 199 -0.64 18.65 -13.62
C GLN A 199 -1.86 17.75 -13.47
N ILE A 200 -2.97 18.34 -13.03
CA ILE A 200 -4.26 17.67 -12.92
C ILE A 200 -5.11 18.16 -14.10
N LYS A 201 -5.29 17.29 -15.09
CA LYS A 201 -6.21 17.60 -16.19
C LYS A 201 -7.64 17.42 -15.67
N ALA A 202 -8.36 18.54 -15.52
CA ALA A 202 -9.79 18.51 -15.31
C ALA A 202 -10.45 18.11 -16.65
N TYR A 203 -11.13 16.98 -16.64
CA TYR A 203 -12.05 16.63 -17.73
C TYR A 203 -13.44 17.10 -17.29
N PHE A 204 -13.91 18.15 -17.94
CA PHE A 204 -15.30 18.55 -17.88
C PHE A 204 -16.08 17.81 -18.97
#